data_95e59e0bdb4934b5bf3674e2cc88b4e3
#
_entry.id   95e59e0bdb4934b5bf3674e2cc88b4e3
#
_cell.length_a   1.000
_cell.length_b   1.000
_cell.length_c   1.000
_cell.angle_alpha   90.00
_cell.angle_beta   90.00
_cell.angle_gamma   90.00
#
_symmetry.space_group_name_H-M   'P 1'
#
loop_
_entity.id
_entity.type
_entity.pdbx_description
1 polymer ?
#
loop_
_entity_poly.entity_id
_entity_poly.type
_entity_poly.pdbx_seq_one_letter_code
_entity_poly.pdbx_strand_id
1 'polypeptide(L)'
;TLGPVAWFSGTQPERSGLLRKDKDITRVSLLFAGSAATGIQDLHRGSAGVVTFDPTLSRAMLLAEQDEPLLQHLRRGGFWAIPIVLFGVFASVIAVLKAVSLYRLPTLVPALAERVQSAVARGGDARRVLAEQVTGPQGELVTVALASQAKDERDDRLHATLLQQRIKLERWLGAIAITASVSPLLGLLGTVSGMIATFKAMSLFGAGDASAVSGGVGEALINTELGLVVAIPALLAHALMSRKAKSYLAQLESDAVHLSRLPLETGAP
;
A
#
# COMPACT_ATOMS: atom_id res chain seq x y z
N THR A 1 -28.73 9.20 -41.42
CA THR A 1 -28.55 10.40 -40.56
C THR A 1 -29.90 10.81 -40.01
N LEU A 2 -29.92 11.24 -38.77
CA LEU A 2 -31.09 11.83 -38.11
C LEU A 2 -30.65 13.22 -37.63
N GLY A 3 -31.03 14.27 -38.34
CA GLY A 3 -30.55 15.61 -38.09
C GLY A 3 -29.03 15.74 -38.20
N PRO A 4 -28.34 16.34 -37.22
CA PRO A 4 -26.91 16.53 -37.26
C PRO A 4 -26.11 15.24 -36.95
N VAL A 5 -26.78 14.17 -36.57
CA VAL A 5 -26.16 12.91 -36.12
C VAL A 5 -26.10 11.94 -37.32
N ALA A 6 -24.93 11.40 -37.56
CA ALA A 6 -24.70 10.39 -38.56
C ALA A 6 -24.06 9.15 -37.96
N TRP A 7 -24.57 7.98 -38.31
CA TRP A 7 -23.97 6.69 -37.93
C TRP A 7 -23.34 6.05 -39.14
N PHE A 8 -22.36 5.21 -38.93
CA PHE A 8 -21.82 4.33 -39.93
C PHE A 8 -21.90 2.88 -39.45
N SER A 9 -22.12 1.98 -40.37
CA SER A 9 -22.12 0.55 -40.13
C SER A 9 -20.93 -0.04 -40.86
N GLY A 10 -20.05 -0.70 -40.11
CA GLY A 10 -18.95 -1.49 -40.69
C GLY A 10 -19.39 -2.90 -41.00
N THR A 11 -18.57 -3.64 -41.74
CA THR A 11 -18.79 -5.06 -42.06
C THR A 11 -18.77 -5.96 -40.81
N GLN A 12 -18.12 -5.51 -39.75
CA GLN A 12 -18.11 -6.17 -38.45
C GLN A 12 -18.85 -5.29 -37.44
N PRO A 13 -19.62 -5.87 -36.48
CA PRO A 13 -20.36 -5.10 -35.47
C PRO A 13 -19.48 -4.11 -34.71
N GLU A 14 -18.27 -4.53 -34.33
CA GLU A 14 -17.29 -3.73 -33.61
C GLU A 14 -16.78 -2.49 -34.36
N ARG A 15 -17.10 -2.37 -35.65
CA ARG A 15 -16.74 -1.24 -36.51
C ARG A 15 -17.94 -0.35 -36.89
N SER A 16 -18.98 -0.35 -36.07
CA SER A 16 -20.13 0.53 -36.22
C SER A 16 -20.04 1.65 -35.19
N GLY A 17 -20.46 2.86 -35.54
CA GLY A 17 -20.30 3.97 -34.63
C GLY A 17 -20.93 5.28 -35.11
N LEU A 18 -20.55 6.35 -34.47
CA LEU A 18 -21.06 7.70 -34.64
C LEU A 18 -20.07 8.55 -35.42
N LEU A 19 -20.55 9.23 -36.43
CA LEU A 19 -19.79 10.18 -37.24
C LEU A 19 -20.09 11.61 -36.80
N ARG A 20 -19.04 12.40 -36.69
CA ARG A 20 -19.13 13.85 -36.44
C ARG A 20 -18.57 14.59 -37.67
N LYS A 21 -19.33 15.52 -38.19
CA LYS A 21 -18.86 16.45 -39.19
C LYS A 21 -18.22 17.66 -38.50
N ASP A 22 -16.93 17.85 -38.71
CA ASP A 22 -16.20 19.01 -38.24
C ASP A 22 -15.72 19.82 -39.47
N LYS A 23 -16.43 20.92 -39.75
CA LYS A 23 -16.30 21.71 -40.96
C LYS A 23 -16.49 20.84 -42.24
N ASP A 24 -15.42 20.52 -42.95
CA ASP A 24 -15.44 19.70 -44.14
C ASP A 24 -14.96 18.26 -43.98
N ILE A 25 -14.53 17.88 -42.77
CA ILE A 25 -13.98 16.55 -42.52
C ILE A 25 -14.96 15.75 -41.64
N THR A 26 -15.35 14.58 -42.13
CA THR A 26 -16.15 13.62 -41.36
C THR A 26 -15.19 12.71 -40.59
N ARG A 27 -15.24 12.76 -39.26
CA ARG A 27 -14.41 11.92 -38.38
C ARG A 27 -15.28 10.95 -37.58
N VAL A 28 -14.75 9.76 -37.33
CA VAL A 28 -15.37 8.81 -36.40
C VAL A 28 -15.25 9.41 -35.00
N SER A 29 -16.40 9.65 -34.39
CA SER A 29 -16.47 10.23 -33.03
C SER A 29 -16.49 9.15 -31.97
N LEU A 30 -17.20 8.06 -32.21
CA LEU A 30 -17.35 6.96 -31.25
C LEU A 30 -17.53 5.64 -32.02
N LEU A 31 -16.91 4.58 -31.54
CA LEU A 31 -17.18 3.20 -31.95
C LEU A 31 -18.09 2.58 -30.87
N PHE A 32 -19.16 1.94 -31.30
CA PHE A 32 -20.05 1.23 -30.40
C PHE A 32 -19.62 -0.21 -30.19
N ALA A 33 -19.84 -0.74 -28.99
CA ALA A 33 -19.62 -2.13 -28.65
C ALA A 33 -20.94 -2.82 -28.28
N GLY A 34 -20.99 -4.14 -28.39
CA GLY A 34 -22.12 -4.96 -27.95
C GLY A 34 -23.46 -4.64 -28.63
N SER A 35 -24.53 -4.52 -27.84
CA SER A 35 -25.90 -4.33 -28.31
C SER A 35 -26.14 -3.04 -29.08
N ALA A 36 -25.40 -1.99 -28.82
CA ALA A 36 -25.51 -0.71 -29.51
C ALA A 36 -24.97 -0.81 -30.96
N ALA A 37 -23.90 -1.58 -31.15
CA ALA A 37 -23.32 -1.84 -32.46
C ALA A 37 -24.24 -2.72 -33.34
N THR A 38 -24.87 -3.75 -32.75
CA THR A 38 -25.82 -4.61 -33.46
C THR A 38 -27.09 -3.85 -33.83
N GLY A 39 -27.59 -2.94 -32.97
CA GLY A 39 -28.75 -2.11 -33.31
C GLY A 39 -28.56 -1.24 -34.53
N ILE A 40 -27.34 -0.70 -34.78
CA ILE A 40 -27.02 0.05 -35.99
C ILE A 40 -27.03 -0.87 -37.26
N GLN A 41 -26.50 -2.07 -37.14
CA GLN A 41 -26.51 -3.03 -38.23
C GLN A 41 -27.92 -3.48 -38.59
N ASP A 42 -28.79 -3.69 -37.60
CA ASP A 42 -30.19 -4.06 -37.83
C ASP A 42 -30.94 -2.95 -38.56
N LEU A 43 -30.73 -1.68 -38.17
CA LEU A 43 -31.27 -0.54 -38.93
C LEU A 43 -30.74 -0.47 -40.36
N HIS A 44 -29.47 -0.78 -40.59
CA HIS A 44 -28.88 -0.78 -41.91
C HIS A 44 -29.47 -1.89 -42.80
N ARG A 45 -29.88 -3.00 -42.20
CA ARG A 45 -30.55 -4.13 -42.86
C ARG A 45 -32.05 -3.92 -43.06
N GLY A 46 -32.58 -2.77 -42.59
CA GLY A 46 -34.01 -2.48 -42.70
C GLY A 46 -34.86 -3.09 -41.57
N SER A 47 -34.24 -3.62 -40.53
CA SER A 47 -34.92 -4.17 -39.37
C SER A 47 -35.08 -3.09 -38.27
N ALA A 48 -36.02 -3.26 -37.35
CA ALA A 48 -36.16 -2.39 -36.21
C ALA A 48 -34.95 -2.61 -35.24
N GLY A 49 -34.21 -1.56 -34.98
CA GLY A 49 -33.07 -1.58 -34.06
C GLY A 49 -33.14 -0.46 -33.03
N VAL A 50 -32.65 -0.71 -31.85
CA VAL A 50 -32.49 0.33 -30.80
C VAL A 50 -31.09 0.93 -30.92
N VAL A 51 -31.05 2.24 -31.20
CA VAL A 51 -29.76 2.97 -31.28
C VAL A 51 -29.70 4.00 -30.20
N THR A 52 -28.59 4.01 -29.51
CA THR A 52 -28.32 5.02 -28.49
C THR A 52 -28.13 6.38 -29.17
N PHE A 53 -28.96 7.33 -28.78
CA PHE A 53 -29.03 8.65 -29.40
C PHE A 53 -28.75 9.73 -28.35
N ASP A 54 -27.69 10.51 -28.56
CA ASP A 54 -27.44 11.73 -27.81
C ASP A 54 -27.59 12.94 -28.73
N PRO A 55 -28.74 13.64 -28.67
CA PRO A 55 -29.00 14.78 -29.55
C PRO A 55 -28.07 15.98 -29.27
N THR A 56 -27.41 16.02 -28.10
CA THR A 56 -26.48 17.10 -27.73
C THR A 56 -25.08 16.87 -28.24
N LEU A 57 -24.77 15.66 -28.77
CA LEU A 57 -23.41 15.21 -29.12
C LEU A 57 -22.43 15.48 -27.98
N SER A 58 -22.91 15.34 -26.73
CA SER A 58 -22.15 15.70 -25.55
C SER A 58 -20.98 14.74 -25.36
N ARG A 59 -19.87 15.29 -24.93
CA ARG A 59 -18.67 14.50 -24.59
C ARG A 59 -18.88 13.56 -23.38
N ALA A 60 -20.00 13.71 -22.68
CA ALA A 60 -20.34 12.89 -21.51
C ALA A 60 -20.43 11.40 -21.87
N MET A 61 -20.94 11.07 -23.06
CA MET A 61 -21.01 9.68 -23.53
C MET A 61 -19.63 9.09 -23.84
N LEU A 62 -18.71 9.92 -24.32
CA LEU A 62 -17.31 9.53 -24.57
C LEU A 62 -16.54 9.29 -23.24
N LEU A 63 -16.93 9.95 -22.16
CA LEU A 63 -16.32 9.79 -20.85
C LEU A 63 -16.85 8.56 -20.11
N ALA A 64 -18.10 8.17 -20.34
CA ALA A 64 -18.71 6.99 -19.72
C ALA A 64 -18.13 5.66 -20.19
N GLU A 65 -17.50 5.63 -21.38
CA GLU A 65 -16.94 4.42 -21.99
C GLU A 65 -15.43 4.24 -21.74
N GLN A 66 -14.81 5.18 -21.02
CA GLN A 66 -13.39 5.14 -20.68
C GLN A 66 -13.16 4.47 -19.31
N ASP A 67 -13.49 3.19 -19.17
CA ASP A 67 -12.89 2.33 -18.15
C ASP A 67 -11.41 2.14 -18.48
N GLU A 68 -10.59 3.10 -18.07
CA GLU A 68 -9.14 3.01 -18.32
C GLU A 68 -8.54 1.90 -17.46
N PRO A 69 -7.85 0.93 -18.05
CA PRO A 69 -7.16 -0.08 -17.28
C PRO A 69 -6.10 0.59 -16.40
N LEU A 70 -5.97 0.13 -15.15
CA LEU A 70 -5.04 0.67 -14.15
C LEU A 70 -3.61 0.87 -14.69
N LEU A 71 -3.16 -0.01 -15.57
CA LEU A 71 -1.84 0.08 -16.20
C LEU A 71 -1.71 1.31 -17.12
N GLN A 72 -2.77 1.67 -17.82
CA GLN A 72 -2.78 2.86 -18.68
C GLN A 72 -2.80 4.13 -17.85
N HIS A 73 -3.54 4.11 -16.73
CA HIS A 73 -3.57 5.20 -15.74
C HIS A 73 -2.17 5.44 -15.15
N LEU A 74 -1.46 4.38 -14.76
CA LEU A 74 -0.07 4.45 -14.28
C LEU A 74 0.88 5.03 -15.34
N ARG A 75 0.73 4.62 -16.61
CA ARG A 75 1.57 5.16 -17.71
C ARG A 75 1.36 6.64 -17.96
N ARG A 76 0.18 7.17 -17.68
CA ARG A 76 -0.10 8.61 -17.79
C ARG A 76 0.58 9.45 -16.71
N GLY A 77 1.00 8.86 -15.59
CA GLY A 77 1.78 9.55 -14.55
C GLY A 77 3.22 9.89 -14.96
N GLY A 78 3.65 9.48 -16.17
CA GLY A 78 4.95 9.85 -16.73
C GLY A 78 6.14 9.33 -15.94
N PHE A 79 7.24 10.10 -15.98
CA PHE A 79 8.50 9.71 -15.33
C PHE A 79 8.40 9.56 -13.82
N TRP A 80 7.66 10.45 -13.14
CA TRP A 80 7.55 10.46 -11.68
C TRP A 80 6.70 9.34 -11.10
N ALA A 81 5.82 8.74 -11.88
CA ALA A 81 5.06 7.57 -11.45
C ALA A 81 5.97 6.37 -11.14
N ILE A 82 7.11 6.22 -11.85
CA ILE A 82 8.03 5.08 -11.67
C ILE A 82 8.60 5.03 -10.25
N PRO A 83 9.26 6.08 -9.72
CA PRO A 83 9.77 6.05 -8.35
C PRO A 83 8.66 5.89 -7.31
N ILE A 84 7.49 6.51 -7.50
CA ILE A 84 6.37 6.38 -6.57
C ILE A 84 5.91 4.92 -6.47
N VAL A 85 5.70 4.24 -7.61
CA VAL A 85 5.31 2.83 -7.65
C VAL A 85 6.39 1.93 -7.06
N LEU A 86 7.67 2.21 -7.36
CA LEU A 86 8.79 1.45 -6.79
C LEU A 86 8.81 1.53 -5.25
N PHE A 87 8.64 2.73 -4.70
CA PHE A 87 8.51 2.93 -3.25
C PHE A 87 7.29 2.19 -2.69
N GLY A 88 6.16 2.21 -3.40
CA GLY A 88 4.95 1.49 -3.02
C GLY A 88 5.14 -0.02 -2.94
N VAL A 89 5.75 -0.61 -3.97
CA VAL A 89 6.08 -2.04 -4.00
C VAL A 89 7.05 -2.41 -2.88
N PHE A 90 8.12 -1.62 -2.71
CA PHE A 90 9.11 -1.81 -1.66
C PHE A 90 8.47 -1.79 -0.26
N ALA A 91 7.66 -0.76 0.04
CA ALA A 91 6.96 -0.67 1.31
C ALA A 91 5.98 -1.83 1.52
N SER A 92 5.25 -2.23 0.48
CA SER A 92 4.30 -3.35 0.55
C SER A 92 5.00 -4.66 0.87
N VAL A 93 6.12 -4.95 0.21
CA VAL A 93 6.93 -6.15 0.48
C VAL A 93 7.42 -6.15 1.92
N ILE A 94 8.02 -5.05 2.38
CA ILE A 94 8.51 -4.94 3.76
C ILE A 94 7.33 -5.05 4.76
N ALA A 95 6.20 -4.42 4.49
CA ALA A 95 5.03 -4.48 5.36
C ALA A 95 4.51 -5.91 5.50
N VAL A 96 4.41 -6.67 4.40
CA VAL A 96 3.98 -8.07 4.42
C VAL A 96 4.97 -8.94 5.21
N LEU A 97 6.27 -8.84 4.92
CA LEU A 97 7.31 -9.60 5.63
C LEU A 97 7.29 -9.28 7.13
N LYS A 98 7.17 -8.01 7.47
CA LYS A 98 7.13 -7.57 8.88
C LYS A 98 5.83 -7.99 9.57
N ALA A 99 4.70 -7.89 8.90
CA ALA A 99 3.43 -8.38 9.42
C ALA A 99 3.52 -9.88 9.73
N VAL A 100 4.00 -10.69 8.79
CA VAL A 100 4.19 -12.13 9.01
C VAL A 100 5.11 -12.39 10.20
N SER A 101 6.23 -11.66 10.30
CA SER A 101 7.16 -11.77 11.44
C SER A 101 6.48 -11.46 12.77
N LEU A 102 5.70 -10.36 12.85
CA LEU A 102 5.00 -9.96 14.07
C LEU A 102 3.81 -10.87 14.43
N TYR A 103 3.14 -11.45 13.43
CA TYR A 103 2.04 -12.40 13.67
C TYR A 103 2.53 -13.79 14.07
N ARG A 104 3.76 -14.15 13.71
CA ARG A 104 4.42 -15.41 14.13
C ARG A 104 5.10 -15.33 15.49
N LEU A 105 5.09 -14.18 16.17
CA LEU A 105 5.59 -14.09 17.53
C LEU A 105 4.77 -15.01 18.45
N PRO A 106 5.43 -15.77 19.33
CA PRO A 106 4.72 -16.58 20.30
C PRO A 106 3.86 -15.72 21.22
N THR A 107 2.73 -16.27 21.62
CA THR A 107 1.86 -15.62 22.61
C THR A 107 2.62 -15.51 23.94
N LEU A 108 2.57 -14.32 24.54
CA LEU A 108 3.22 -14.08 25.82
C LEU A 108 2.52 -14.90 26.92
N VAL A 109 3.31 -15.54 27.75
CA VAL A 109 2.84 -16.34 28.88
C VAL A 109 2.49 -15.37 30.02
N PRO A 110 1.25 -15.35 30.51
CA PRO A 110 0.85 -14.47 31.59
C PRO A 110 1.50 -14.91 32.91
N ALA A 111 1.74 -13.96 33.80
CA ALA A 111 2.33 -14.18 35.13
C ALA A 111 3.67 -14.97 35.09
N LEU A 112 4.53 -14.61 34.13
CA LEU A 112 5.80 -15.31 33.89
C LEU A 112 6.67 -15.39 35.16
N ALA A 113 6.77 -14.30 35.90
CA ALA A 113 7.59 -14.23 37.10
C ALA A 113 7.14 -15.21 38.20
N GLU A 114 5.83 -15.36 38.40
CA GLU A 114 5.28 -16.34 39.39
C GLU A 114 5.58 -17.77 38.96
N ARG A 115 5.48 -18.04 37.64
CA ARG A 115 5.84 -19.37 37.10
C ARG A 115 7.32 -19.66 37.25
N VAL A 116 8.19 -18.69 36.98
CA VAL A 116 9.64 -18.83 37.23
C VAL A 116 9.94 -19.06 38.69
N GLN A 117 9.33 -18.27 39.60
CA GLN A 117 9.49 -18.43 41.04
C GLN A 117 9.06 -19.82 41.52
N SER A 118 7.91 -20.30 41.07
CA SER A 118 7.41 -21.63 41.43
C SER A 118 8.29 -22.76 40.85
N ALA A 119 8.88 -22.57 39.68
CA ALA A 119 9.81 -23.52 39.10
C ALA A 119 11.16 -23.53 39.80
N VAL A 120 11.65 -22.37 40.26
CA VAL A 120 12.85 -22.26 41.06
C VAL A 120 12.66 -22.97 42.39
N ALA A 121 11.50 -22.78 43.06
CA ALA A 121 11.19 -23.43 44.34
C ALA A 121 11.09 -24.96 44.23
N ARG A 122 10.70 -25.49 43.07
CA ARG A 122 10.58 -26.94 42.80
C ARG A 122 11.92 -27.62 42.43
N GLY A 123 12.93 -26.85 42.10
CA GLY A 123 14.28 -27.38 41.81
C GLY A 123 14.62 -27.60 40.34
N GLY A 124 15.77 -28.25 40.07
CA GLY A 124 16.45 -28.26 38.78
C GLY A 124 15.63 -28.71 37.55
N ASP A 125 14.88 -29.80 37.66
CA ASP A 125 14.07 -30.30 36.51
C ASP A 125 12.95 -29.34 36.11
N ALA A 126 12.30 -28.71 37.11
CA ALA A 126 11.23 -27.74 36.83
C ALA A 126 11.72 -26.45 36.14
N ARG A 127 12.95 -26.00 36.46
CA ARG A 127 13.60 -24.87 35.78
C ARG A 127 13.85 -25.16 34.32
N ARG A 128 14.35 -26.36 34.01
CA ARG A 128 14.64 -26.81 32.64
C ARG A 128 13.38 -26.95 31.82
N VAL A 129 12.34 -27.59 32.38
CA VAL A 129 11.04 -27.74 31.72
C VAL A 129 10.39 -26.38 31.42
N LEU A 130 10.47 -25.40 32.34
CA LEU A 130 9.95 -24.07 32.11
C LEU A 130 10.70 -23.34 30.99
N ALA A 131 12.05 -23.44 30.97
CA ALA A 131 12.87 -22.84 29.92
C ALA A 131 12.57 -23.44 28.53
N GLU A 132 12.22 -24.72 28.45
CA GLU A 132 11.80 -25.38 27.22
C GLU A 132 10.36 -25.01 26.79
N GLN A 133 9.47 -24.73 27.72
CA GLN A 133 8.07 -24.37 27.46
C GLN A 133 7.88 -22.91 27.02
N VAL A 134 8.72 -21.99 27.52
CA VAL A 134 8.66 -20.58 27.17
C VAL A 134 9.58 -20.32 25.99
N THR A 135 9.01 -20.12 24.81
CA THR A 135 9.74 -19.92 23.58
C THR A 135 9.81 -18.46 23.14
N GLY A 136 10.76 -18.15 22.25
CA GLY A 136 10.89 -16.81 21.68
C GLY A 136 11.48 -15.79 22.65
N PRO A 137 11.12 -14.50 22.51
CA PRO A 137 11.71 -13.42 23.30
C PRO A 137 11.55 -13.55 24.82
N GLN A 138 10.41 -14.08 25.30
CA GLN A 138 10.25 -14.39 26.72
C GLN A 138 11.16 -15.54 27.20
N GLY A 139 11.34 -16.56 26.35
CA GLY A 139 12.24 -17.67 26.64
C GLY A 139 13.69 -17.21 26.79
N GLU A 140 14.14 -16.27 25.95
CA GLU A 140 15.46 -15.66 26.07
C GLU A 140 15.63 -14.94 27.44
N LEU A 141 14.60 -14.18 27.88
CA LEU A 141 14.63 -13.51 29.18
C LEU A 141 14.68 -14.50 30.34
N VAL A 142 13.88 -15.58 30.29
CA VAL A 142 13.88 -16.63 31.30
C VAL A 142 15.25 -17.32 31.38
N THR A 143 15.82 -17.68 30.21
CA THR A 143 17.13 -18.32 30.13
C THR A 143 18.21 -17.44 30.75
N VAL A 144 18.23 -16.16 30.43
CA VAL A 144 19.19 -15.19 30.98
C VAL A 144 19.00 -15.03 32.48
N ALA A 145 17.75 -14.91 32.96
CA ALA A 145 17.45 -14.76 34.37
C ALA A 145 17.92 -15.99 35.20
N LEU A 146 17.69 -17.20 34.68
CA LEU A 146 18.07 -18.45 35.35
C LEU A 146 19.58 -18.75 35.27
N ALA A 147 20.28 -18.21 34.27
CA ALA A 147 21.73 -18.41 34.11
C ALA A 147 22.57 -17.43 34.97
N SER A 148 22.00 -16.31 35.38
CA SER A 148 22.72 -15.27 36.12
C SER A 148 22.55 -15.46 37.65
N GLN A 149 23.65 -15.63 38.37
CA GLN A 149 23.66 -15.85 39.84
C GLN A 149 23.58 -14.53 40.61
N ALA A 150 24.40 -13.55 40.22
CA ALA A 150 24.41 -12.25 40.85
C ALA A 150 23.27 -11.36 40.32
N LYS A 151 22.65 -10.58 41.20
CA LYS A 151 21.54 -9.69 40.84
C LYS A 151 21.97 -8.64 39.82
N ASP A 152 23.10 -7.99 40.05
CA ASP A 152 23.59 -6.91 39.17
C ASP A 152 23.91 -7.45 37.76
N GLU A 153 24.57 -8.62 37.68
CA GLU A 153 24.85 -9.30 36.41
C GLU A 153 23.55 -9.68 35.67
N ARG A 154 22.55 -10.13 36.39
CA ARG A 154 21.23 -10.47 35.85
C ARG A 154 20.54 -9.26 35.27
N ASP A 155 20.55 -8.14 35.97
CA ASP A 155 19.93 -6.89 35.57
C ASP A 155 20.59 -6.38 34.25
N ASP A 156 21.90 -6.36 34.19
CA ASP A 156 22.66 -5.95 33.00
C ASP A 156 22.34 -6.85 31.78
N ARG A 157 22.34 -8.17 31.97
CA ARG A 157 22.05 -9.13 30.92
C ARG A 157 20.60 -9.07 30.43
N LEU A 158 19.63 -8.91 31.34
CA LEU A 158 18.21 -8.71 30.98
C LEU A 158 18.05 -7.43 30.18
N HIS A 159 18.69 -6.33 30.61
CA HIS A 159 18.65 -5.08 29.89
C HIS A 159 19.24 -5.19 28.48
N ALA A 160 20.41 -5.83 28.35
CA ALA A 160 21.03 -6.09 27.05
C ALA A 160 20.12 -6.92 26.13
N THR A 161 19.47 -7.96 26.68
CA THR A 161 18.53 -8.80 25.93
C THR A 161 17.32 -8.01 25.46
N LEU A 162 16.73 -7.16 26.31
CA LEU A 162 15.62 -6.27 25.95
C LEU A 162 16.00 -5.33 24.80
N LEU A 163 17.18 -4.72 24.85
CA LEU A 163 17.68 -3.85 23.78
C LEU A 163 17.79 -4.61 22.45
N GLN A 164 18.30 -5.83 22.48
CA GLN A 164 18.37 -6.68 21.29
C GLN A 164 16.98 -7.03 20.73
N GLN A 165 16.03 -7.38 21.62
CA GLN A 165 14.65 -7.65 21.21
C GLN A 165 13.98 -6.41 20.65
N ARG A 166 14.20 -5.24 21.22
CA ARG A 166 13.71 -3.97 20.69
C ARG A 166 14.19 -3.72 19.27
N ILE A 167 15.50 -3.87 19.02
CA ILE A 167 16.07 -3.72 17.67
C ILE A 167 15.44 -4.71 16.68
N LYS A 168 15.25 -5.97 17.07
CA LYS A 168 14.60 -6.99 16.23
C LYS A 168 13.13 -6.63 15.93
N LEU A 169 12.38 -6.18 16.94
CA LEU A 169 10.96 -5.85 16.83
C LEU A 169 10.71 -4.56 16.04
N GLU A 170 11.56 -3.55 16.18
CA GLU A 170 11.42 -2.26 15.50
C GLU A 170 12.08 -2.25 14.11
N ARG A 171 12.90 -3.24 13.79
CA ARG A 171 13.59 -3.33 12.51
C ARG A 171 12.62 -3.23 11.34
N TRP A 172 12.97 -2.43 10.34
CA TRP A 172 12.20 -2.16 9.12
C TRP A 172 10.92 -1.34 9.28
N LEU A 173 10.43 -1.07 10.50
CA LEU A 173 9.28 -0.19 10.68
C LEU A 173 9.58 1.23 10.20
N GLY A 174 10.80 1.70 10.45
CA GLY A 174 11.27 3.01 9.97
C GLY A 174 11.24 3.14 8.44
N ALA A 175 11.59 2.07 7.71
CA ALA A 175 11.55 2.09 6.24
C ALA A 175 10.12 2.31 5.70
N ILE A 176 9.13 1.66 6.32
CA ILE A 176 7.72 1.85 5.95
C ILE A 176 7.27 3.29 6.26
N ALA A 177 7.68 3.83 7.43
CA ALA A 177 7.37 5.21 7.81
C ALA A 177 7.98 6.23 6.84
N ILE A 178 9.24 6.04 6.43
CA ILE A 178 9.92 6.89 5.46
C ILE A 178 9.18 6.84 4.12
N THR A 179 8.82 5.66 3.62
CA THR A 179 8.06 5.53 2.37
C THR A 179 6.72 6.28 2.46
N ALA A 180 5.99 6.11 3.57
CA ALA A 180 4.71 6.80 3.79
C ALA A 180 4.86 8.34 3.76
N SER A 181 5.96 8.87 4.26
CA SER A 181 6.23 10.30 4.30
C SER A 181 6.76 10.85 2.97
N VAL A 182 7.59 10.07 2.26
CA VAL A 182 8.25 10.51 1.03
C VAL A 182 7.33 10.39 -0.20
N SER A 183 6.44 9.39 -0.23
CA SER A 183 5.58 9.15 -1.41
C SER A 183 4.69 10.36 -1.78
N PRO A 184 4.02 11.06 -0.84
CA PRO A 184 3.26 12.27 -1.19
C PRO A 184 4.16 13.41 -1.69
N LEU A 185 5.38 13.52 -1.16
CA LEU A 185 6.33 14.54 -1.61
C LEU A 185 6.81 14.29 -3.04
N LEU A 186 7.02 13.01 -3.40
CA LEU A 186 7.28 12.63 -4.79
C LEU A 186 6.09 12.92 -5.70
N GLY A 187 4.86 12.67 -5.23
CA GLY A 187 3.65 13.05 -5.94
C GLY A 187 3.57 14.57 -6.16
N LEU A 188 3.84 15.37 -5.14
CA LEU A 188 3.91 16.82 -5.23
C LEU A 188 5.01 17.28 -6.21
N LEU A 189 6.19 16.66 -6.16
CA LEU A 189 7.26 16.95 -7.09
C LEU A 189 6.84 16.65 -8.54
N GLY A 190 6.09 15.56 -8.75
CA GLY A 190 5.49 15.21 -10.03
C GLY A 190 4.52 16.28 -10.53
N THR A 191 3.68 16.87 -9.65
CA THR A 191 2.78 17.96 -10.06
C THR A 191 3.54 19.21 -10.47
N VAL A 192 4.53 19.62 -9.69
CA VAL A 192 5.35 20.80 -10.01
C VAL A 192 6.07 20.61 -11.35
N SER A 193 6.66 19.43 -11.56
CA SER A 193 7.36 19.09 -12.80
C SER A 193 6.42 19.07 -14.01
N GLY A 194 5.24 18.47 -13.87
CA GLY A 194 4.20 18.42 -14.91
C GLY A 194 3.68 19.80 -15.29
N MET A 195 3.45 20.67 -14.30
CA MET A 195 3.02 22.06 -14.55
C MET A 195 4.10 22.88 -15.24
N ILE A 196 5.38 22.72 -14.87
CA ILE A 196 6.50 23.38 -15.56
C ILE A 196 6.56 22.95 -17.03
N ALA A 197 6.43 21.65 -17.30
CA ALA A 197 6.40 21.13 -18.66
C ALA A 197 5.23 21.70 -19.47
N THR A 198 4.03 21.80 -18.86
CA THR A 198 2.83 22.39 -19.48
C THR A 198 3.07 23.85 -19.85
N PHE A 199 3.58 24.68 -18.93
CA PHE A 199 3.84 26.08 -19.20
C PHE A 199 4.93 26.26 -20.28
N LYS A 200 5.95 25.42 -20.28
CA LYS A 200 6.97 25.41 -21.34
C LYS A 200 6.36 25.10 -22.71
N ALA A 201 5.48 24.10 -22.78
CA ALA A 201 4.77 23.77 -24.03
C ALA A 201 3.88 24.94 -24.50
N MET A 202 3.12 25.56 -23.59
CA MET A 202 2.32 26.76 -23.92
C MET A 202 3.15 27.93 -24.43
N SER A 203 4.34 28.15 -23.87
CA SER A 203 5.26 29.20 -24.31
C SER A 203 5.83 28.95 -25.72
N LEU A 204 6.06 27.68 -26.09
CA LEU A 204 6.61 27.31 -27.41
C LEU A 204 5.56 27.21 -28.51
N PHE A 205 4.38 26.67 -28.21
CA PHE A 205 3.34 26.36 -29.21
C PHE A 205 2.12 27.30 -29.12
N GLY A 206 2.10 28.21 -28.14
CA GLY A 206 0.96 29.11 -27.87
C GLY A 206 -0.14 28.43 -27.06
N ALA A 207 -1.04 29.22 -26.48
CA ALA A 207 -2.16 28.76 -25.64
C ALA A 207 -3.27 28.07 -26.44
N GLY A 208 -3.13 27.93 -27.77
CA GLY A 208 -4.15 27.37 -28.64
C GLY A 208 -4.27 25.85 -28.64
N ASP A 209 -3.30 25.12 -28.14
CA ASP A 209 -3.36 23.66 -28.04
C ASP A 209 -3.89 23.17 -26.69
N ALA A 210 -5.21 23.15 -26.57
CA ALA A 210 -5.90 22.68 -25.35
C ALA A 210 -5.55 21.22 -25.01
N SER A 211 -5.11 20.40 -25.98
CA SER A 211 -4.75 18.99 -25.76
C SER A 211 -3.41 18.86 -25.01
N ALA A 212 -2.42 19.65 -25.39
CA ALA A 212 -1.10 19.65 -24.73
C ALA A 212 -1.23 20.13 -23.28
N VAL A 213 -2.04 21.18 -23.04
CA VAL A 213 -2.28 21.70 -21.68
C VAL A 213 -3.00 20.66 -20.82
N SER A 214 -4.08 20.05 -21.35
CA SER A 214 -4.87 19.03 -20.62
C SER A 214 -4.05 17.80 -20.28
N GLY A 215 -3.14 17.37 -21.18
CA GLY A 215 -2.25 16.22 -20.95
C GLY A 215 -1.29 16.44 -19.79
N GLY A 216 -0.61 17.58 -19.75
CA GLY A 216 0.38 17.87 -18.70
C GLY A 216 -0.26 18.11 -17.32
N VAL A 217 -1.44 18.75 -17.28
CA VAL A 217 -2.23 18.88 -16.04
C VAL A 217 -2.69 17.50 -15.55
N GLY A 218 -3.18 16.64 -16.47
CA GLY A 218 -3.60 15.28 -16.14
C GLY A 218 -2.46 14.46 -15.55
N GLU A 219 -1.28 14.48 -16.18
CA GLU A 219 -0.07 13.81 -15.65
C GLU A 219 0.27 14.30 -14.23
N ALA A 220 0.22 15.60 -14.01
CA ALA A 220 0.49 16.18 -12.70
C ALA A 220 -0.47 15.65 -11.63
N LEU A 221 -1.76 15.64 -11.88
CA LEU A 221 -2.78 15.16 -10.92
C LEU A 221 -2.63 13.68 -10.59
N ILE A 222 -2.35 12.84 -11.58
CA ILE A 222 -2.12 11.40 -11.41
C ILE A 222 -0.93 11.14 -10.48
N ASN A 223 0.15 11.91 -10.58
CA ASN A 223 1.29 11.74 -9.70
C ASN A 223 0.96 11.98 -8.23
N THR A 224 0.13 12.98 -7.92
CA THR A 224 -0.32 13.21 -6.53
C THR A 224 -1.23 12.10 -6.06
N GLU A 225 -2.16 11.65 -6.90
CA GLU A 225 -3.03 10.52 -6.59
C GLU A 225 -2.21 9.26 -6.27
N LEU A 226 -1.25 8.88 -7.12
CA LEU A 226 -0.36 7.74 -6.88
C LEU A 226 0.45 7.88 -5.58
N GLY A 227 0.96 9.08 -5.29
CA GLY A 227 1.67 9.37 -4.06
C GLY A 227 0.82 9.09 -2.81
N LEU A 228 -0.44 9.48 -2.83
CA LEU A 228 -1.39 9.25 -1.74
C LEU A 228 -1.84 7.79 -1.66
N VAL A 229 -2.09 7.13 -2.78
CA VAL A 229 -2.44 5.70 -2.85
C VAL A 229 -1.36 4.82 -2.23
N VAL A 230 -0.08 5.19 -2.37
CA VAL A 230 1.04 4.51 -1.71
C VAL A 230 1.15 4.89 -0.24
N ALA A 231 1.04 6.18 0.09
CA ALA A 231 1.29 6.69 1.43
C ALA A 231 0.26 6.23 2.46
N ILE A 232 -1.02 6.25 2.11
CA ILE A 232 -2.10 5.95 3.07
C ILE A 232 -2.01 4.51 3.59
N PRO A 233 -1.93 3.46 2.75
CA PRO A 233 -1.77 2.09 3.23
C PRO A 233 -0.46 1.87 3.99
N ALA A 234 0.65 2.50 3.54
CA ALA A 234 1.93 2.40 4.22
C ALA A 234 1.87 3.01 5.63
N LEU A 235 1.23 4.17 5.80
CA LEU A 235 1.04 4.81 7.10
C LEU A 235 0.20 3.97 8.04
N LEU A 236 -0.91 3.41 7.56
CA LEU A 236 -1.77 2.52 8.34
C LEU A 236 -1.03 1.25 8.76
N ALA A 237 -0.32 0.62 7.82
CA ALA A 237 0.50 -0.56 8.11
C ALA A 237 1.57 -0.26 9.15
N HIS A 238 2.31 0.84 9.01
CA HIS A 238 3.29 1.30 10.01
C HIS A 238 2.66 1.49 11.39
N ALA A 239 1.53 2.20 11.47
CA ALA A 239 0.87 2.49 12.74
C ALA A 239 0.42 1.22 13.46
N LEU A 240 -0.22 0.28 12.74
CA LEU A 240 -0.68 -0.99 13.32
C LEU A 240 0.47 -1.88 13.78
N MET A 241 1.52 -2.02 12.96
CA MET A 241 2.68 -2.85 13.29
C MET A 241 3.51 -2.24 14.40
N SER A 242 3.71 -0.92 14.42
CA SER A 242 4.42 -0.21 15.48
C SER A 242 3.70 -0.36 16.82
N ARG A 243 2.38 -0.22 16.83
CA ARG A 243 1.56 -0.44 18.03
C ARG A 243 1.72 -1.86 18.56
N LYS A 244 1.66 -2.88 17.69
CA LYS A 244 1.83 -4.28 18.10
C LYS A 244 3.23 -4.55 18.64
N ALA A 245 4.28 -4.06 17.96
CA ALA A 245 5.66 -4.22 18.39
C ALA A 245 5.91 -3.56 19.76
N LYS A 246 5.42 -2.33 19.96
CA LYS A 246 5.54 -1.61 21.24
C LYS A 246 4.78 -2.28 22.37
N SER A 247 3.56 -2.78 22.12
CA SER A 247 2.78 -3.49 23.14
C SER A 247 3.48 -4.79 23.56
N TYR A 248 4.05 -5.54 22.61
CA TYR A 248 4.81 -6.75 22.89
C TYR A 248 6.08 -6.45 23.69
N LEU A 249 6.81 -5.38 23.32
CA LEU A 249 8.01 -4.96 24.02
C LEU A 249 7.71 -4.49 25.44
N ALA A 250 6.66 -3.72 25.66
CA ALA A 250 6.25 -3.27 26.98
C ALA A 250 5.96 -4.45 27.94
N GLN A 251 5.37 -5.53 27.42
CA GLN A 251 5.16 -6.74 28.22
C GLN A 251 6.49 -7.42 28.56
N LEU A 252 7.42 -7.52 27.60
CA LEU A 252 8.76 -8.06 27.87
C LEU A 252 9.52 -7.23 28.89
N GLU A 253 9.41 -5.90 28.84
CA GLU A 253 10.02 -4.99 29.82
C GLU A 253 9.43 -5.23 31.21
N SER A 254 8.11 -5.37 31.31
CA SER A 254 7.45 -5.73 32.58
C SER A 254 7.93 -7.06 33.13
N ASP A 255 8.01 -8.09 32.26
CA ASP A 255 8.48 -9.42 32.66
C ASP A 255 9.94 -9.37 33.14
N ALA A 256 10.81 -8.63 32.45
CA ALA A 256 12.22 -8.49 32.83
C ALA A 256 12.37 -7.81 34.18
N VAL A 257 11.58 -6.74 34.49
CA VAL A 257 11.58 -6.08 35.79
C VAL A 257 11.15 -7.04 36.89
N HIS A 258 10.17 -7.89 36.65
CA HIS A 258 9.75 -8.90 37.62
C HIS A 258 10.81 -9.98 37.82
N LEU A 259 11.42 -10.46 36.72
CA LEU A 259 12.51 -11.46 36.76
C LEU A 259 13.77 -10.94 37.50
N SER A 260 14.08 -9.66 37.34
CA SER A 260 15.19 -9.00 38.04
C SER A 260 15.05 -9.06 39.57
N ARG A 261 13.80 -8.94 40.05
CA ARG A 261 13.50 -8.89 41.50
C ARG A 261 13.35 -10.28 42.15
N LEU A 262 13.34 -11.37 41.36
CA LEU A 262 13.19 -12.70 41.93
C LEU A 262 14.41 -13.07 42.83
N PRO A 263 14.20 -13.60 44.02
CA PRO A 263 15.26 -14.18 44.84
C PRO A 263 15.66 -15.52 44.20
N LEU A 264 16.60 -15.49 43.25
CA LEU A 264 17.14 -16.67 42.60
C LEU A 264 18.39 -17.20 43.30
N GLU A 265 18.60 -16.81 44.53
CA GLU A 265 19.68 -17.36 45.34
C GLU A 265 19.49 -18.87 45.41
N THR A 266 20.38 -19.57 44.78
CA THR A 266 20.54 -21.01 44.95
C THR A 266 20.86 -21.23 46.39
N GLY A 267 19.91 -21.81 47.14
CA GLY A 267 20.29 -22.40 48.41
C GLY A 267 21.55 -23.24 48.21
N ALA A 268 22.62 -22.78 48.79
CA ALA A 268 23.82 -23.59 49.02
C ALA A 268 23.52 -24.73 50.00
N PRO A 269 24.42 -25.57 50.11
CA PRO A 269 24.69 -26.86 49.47
C PRO A 269 23.88 -28.01 50.01
#